data_0bb2875517feaba405718745fb660964
#
_entry.id   0bb2875517feaba405718745fb660964
#
_cell.length_a   1.000
_cell.length_b   1.000
_cell.length_c   1.000
_cell.angle_alpha   90.00
_cell.angle_beta   90.00
_cell.angle_gamma   90.00
#
_symmetry.space_group_name_H-M   'P 1'
#
loop_
_entity.id
_entity.type
_entity.pdbx_description
1 polymer ?
#
loop_
_entity_poly.entity_id
_entity_poly.type
_entity_poly.pdbx_seq_one_letter_code
_entity_poly.pdbx_strand_id
1 'polypeptide(L)'
;MVREITVERANYVPPERLPVEIVERKGLGHPDYIADSIAEAASRELCRYYLEHFGRILHHNLDKVLVVGGQSAPRFGGGELLQPIYILVSGRATTEVVQSDGSRVSVPVGPLILRAAKKWISGNFRYLNPDEHVIIDYRIGKGSIDLLDIFSRASAYPGANDTSMGVGYAPLSTTERLVLEAERLLNSERVKRDYPAIGEDVKVMGVRKGDRIYLTIAAAIVSRHVRSVSEYLEVKEAIRKLVLEKAHEITDKRVEVYVNTGDDPSKGDKGGVYLVVTGTSAEHGDDGATGRGNRANGLITPFRPMSLEATAGKNPVSHVGKLYNVVAFNAAQDIVQLDRIEEVYVKLISQIGRPINEPLLAYVGINAPEDVVTRVRHKAEEVLAEHLDGLNKLWEKILREEVTLF
;
A
#
# COMPACT_ATOMS: atom_id res chain seq x y z
N MET A 1 9.64 -32.31 2.13
CA MET A 1 10.72 -31.88 3.07
C MET A 1 10.03 -31.20 4.23
N VAL A 2 10.50 -31.37 5.45
CA VAL A 2 9.96 -30.65 6.61
C VAL A 2 10.34 -29.18 6.46
N ARG A 3 9.37 -28.28 6.66
CA ARG A 3 9.60 -26.83 6.71
C ARG A 3 10.58 -26.53 7.85
N GLU A 4 11.69 -25.88 7.55
CA GLU A 4 12.66 -25.41 8.53
C GLU A 4 12.46 -23.90 8.75
N ILE A 5 12.27 -23.51 10.02
CA ILE A 5 12.20 -22.11 10.44
C ILE A 5 13.43 -21.82 11.29
N THR A 6 14.25 -20.89 10.84
CA THR A 6 15.43 -20.45 11.56
C THR A 6 15.07 -19.25 12.44
N VAL A 7 15.24 -19.38 13.75
CA VAL A 7 15.07 -18.29 14.72
C VAL A 7 16.40 -18.05 15.43
N GLU A 8 16.90 -16.83 15.32
CA GLU A 8 18.19 -16.46 15.93
C GLU A 8 18.21 -15.02 16.44
N ARG A 9 19.22 -14.73 17.24
CA ARG A 9 19.47 -13.36 17.67
C ARG A 9 19.93 -12.52 16.48
N ALA A 10 19.24 -11.44 16.24
CA ALA A 10 19.64 -10.44 15.24
C ALA A 10 20.50 -9.34 15.90
N ASN A 11 21.56 -8.94 15.21
CA ASN A 11 22.43 -7.85 15.64
C ASN A 11 22.20 -6.58 14.78
N TYR A 12 20.93 -6.25 14.52
CA TYR A 12 20.59 -5.00 13.85
C TYR A 12 20.58 -3.85 14.85
N VAL A 13 21.02 -2.68 14.40
CA VAL A 13 20.83 -1.45 15.16
C VAL A 13 19.42 -0.95 14.91
N PRO A 14 18.55 -0.85 15.91
CA PRO A 14 17.21 -0.33 15.75
C PRO A 14 17.23 1.07 15.11
N PRO A 15 16.31 1.40 14.19
CA PRO A 15 16.22 2.74 13.62
C PRO A 15 16.15 3.85 14.67
N GLU A 16 15.48 3.62 15.81
CA GLU A 16 15.43 4.56 16.94
C GLU A 16 16.82 4.94 17.50
N ARG A 17 17.82 4.08 17.39
CA ARG A 17 19.19 4.30 17.86
C ARG A 17 20.12 4.85 16.78
N LEU A 18 19.69 4.89 15.53
CA LEU A 18 20.46 5.49 14.45
C LEU A 18 20.49 7.01 14.61
N PRO A 19 21.55 7.71 14.21
CA PRO A 19 21.62 9.18 14.29
C PRO A 19 20.59 9.87 13.38
N VAL A 20 20.16 9.20 12.31
CA VAL A 20 19.19 9.68 11.33
C VAL A 20 18.24 8.53 10.97
N GLU A 21 16.98 8.88 10.75
CA GLU A 21 15.97 7.98 10.19
C GLU A 21 15.13 8.74 9.16
N ILE A 22 14.76 8.07 8.09
CA ILE A 22 13.89 8.62 7.02
C ILE A 22 12.73 7.67 6.81
N VAL A 23 11.52 8.22 6.76
CA VAL A 23 10.27 7.47 6.53
C VAL A 23 9.39 8.28 5.59
N GLU A 24 8.73 7.61 4.64
CA GLU A 24 7.79 8.22 3.73
C GLU A 24 6.46 7.46 3.74
N ARG A 25 5.34 8.19 3.57
CA ARG A 25 4.05 7.62 3.21
C ARG A 25 3.42 8.45 2.09
N LYS A 26 2.97 7.76 1.07
CA LYS A 26 2.15 8.29 -0.02
C LYS A 26 0.69 7.98 0.32
N GLY A 27 -0.12 9.01 0.46
CA GLY A 27 -1.51 8.87 0.90
C GLY A 27 -2.47 8.55 -0.23
N LEU A 28 -3.74 8.44 0.13
CA LEU A 28 -4.86 7.95 -0.68
C LEU A 28 -4.94 8.55 -2.10
N GLY A 29 -4.70 9.86 -2.25
CA GLY A 29 -4.81 10.57 -3.52
C GLY A 29 -3.50 10.67 -4.31
N HIS A 30 -2.38 10.16 -3.78
CA HIS A 30 -1.11 10.16 -4.50
C HIS A 30 -1.18 9.23 -5.72
N PRO A 31 -0.65 9.60 -6.90
CA PRO A 31 -0.75 8.80 -8.13
C PRO A 31 -0.25 7.35 -8.00
N ASP A 32 0.84 7.11 -7.26
CA ASP A 32 1.31 5.75 -6.99
C ASP A 32 0.31 4.95 -6.13
N TYR A 33 -0.33 5.59 -5.13
CA TYR A 33 -1.35 4.94 -4.33
C TYR A 33 -2.61 4.64 -5.14
N ILE A 34 -3.00 5.53 -6.05
CA ILE A 34 -4.10 5.30 -7.00
C ILE A 34 -3.79 4.07 -7.87
N ALA A 35 -2.56 3.96 -8.39
CA ALA A 35 -2.14 2.82 -9.21
C ALA A 35 -2.22 1.50 -8.43
N ASP A 36 -1.68 1.45 -7.20
CA ASP A 36 -1.76 0.28 -6.32
C ASP A 36 -3.22 -0.09 -6.01
N SER A 37 -4.04 0.90 -5.67
CA SER A 37 -5.44 0.69 -5.30
C SER A 37 -6.29 0.18 -6.46
N ILE A 38 -6.11 0.72 -7.66
CA ILE A 38 -6.83 0.26 -8.86
C ILE A 38 -6.40 -1.16 -9.24
N ALA A 39 -5.09 -1.47 -9.16
CA ALA A 39 -4.59 -2.81 -9.35
C ALA A 39 -5.25 -3.81 -8.40
N GLU A 40 -5.33 -3.46 -7.11
CA GLU A 40 -5.93 -4.31 -6.08
C GLU A 40 -7.45 -4.41 -6.21
N ALA A 41 -8.14 -3.30 -6.48
CA ALA A 41 -9.59 -3.31 -6.71
C ALA A 41 -9.97 -4.21 -7.89
N ALA A 42 -9.22 -4.14 -9.00
CA ALA A 42 -9.40 -5.00 -10.16
C ALA A 42 -9.14 -6.48 -9.84
N SER A 43 -8.08 -6.79 -9.07
CA SER A 43 -7.79 -8.15 -8.62
C SER A 43 -8.93 -8.72 -7.76
N ARG A 44 -9.42 -7.95 -6.79
CA ARG A 44 -10.54 -8.36 -5.91
C ARG A 44 -11.83 -8.57 -6.69
N GLU A 45 -12.13 -7.73 -7.67
CA GLU A 45 -13.32 -7.89 -8.52
C GLU A 45 -13.25 -9.15 -9.37
N LEU A 46 -12.08 -9.47 -9.93
CA LEU A 46 -11.87 -10.75 -10.61
C LEU A 46 -12.01 -11.93 -9.67
N CYS A 47 -11.47 -11.86 -8.46
CA CYS A 47 -11.62 -12.92 -7.46
C CYS A 47 -13.09 -13.19 -7.13
N ARG A 48 -13.90 -12.13 -6.88
CA ARG A 48 -15.33 -12.27 -6.61
C ARG A 48 -16.06 -12.92 -7.78
N TYR A 49 -15.79 -12.46 -9.01
CA TYR A 49 -16.36 -13.05 -10.23
C TYR A 49 -16.00 -14.53 -10.38
N TYR A 50 -14.72 -14.87 -10.19
CA TYR A 50 -14.27 -16.25 -10.29
C TYR A 50 -14.90 -17.17 -9.23
N LEU A 51 -15.04 -16.71 -8.01
CA LEU A 51 -15.69 -17.47 -6.93
C LEU A 51 -17.16 -17.71 -7.24
N GLU A 52 -17.89 -16.67 -7.70
CA GLU A 52 -19.29 -16.74 -8.03
C GLU A 52 -19.59 -17.70 -9.21
N HIS A 53 -18.77 -17.67 -10.25
CA HIS A 53 -19.06 -18.40 -11.49
C HIS A 53 -18.34 -19.76 -11.60
N PHE A 54 -17.22 -19.93 -10.90
CA PHE A 54 -16.38 -21.14 -11.02
C PHE A 54 -16.04 -21.79 -9.68
N GLY A 55 -16.54 -21.25 -8.56
CA GLY A 55 -16.33 -21.79 -7.21
C GLY A 55 -14.89 -21.69 -6.68
N ARG A 56 -13.98 -21.08 -7.43
CA ARG A 56 -12.56 -20.89 -7.05
C ARG A 56 -11.97 -19.67 -7.70
N ILE A 57 -10.96 -19.06 -7.07
CA ILE A 57 -10.16 -17.98 -7.66
C ILE A 57 -9.27 -18.57 -8.75
N LEU A 58 -9.29 -17.98 -9.96
CA LEU A 58 -8.47 -18.39 -11.09
C LEU A 58 -7.22 -17.51 -11.20
N HIS A 59 -6.26 -17.98 -12.03
CA HIS A 59 -5.00 -17.26 -12.25
C HIS A 59 -5.23 -15.85 -12.79
N HIS A 60 -4.62 -14.88 -12.14
CA HIS A 60 -4.48 -13.50 -12.60
C HIS A 60 -3.31 -12.82 -11.90
N ASN A 61 -2.77 -11.78 -12.52
CA ASN A 61 -1.80 -10.87 -11.96
C ASN A 61 -1.94 -9.51 -12.66
N LEU A 62 -2.48 -8.51 -11.95
CA LEU A 62 -2.80 -7.18 -12.47
C LEU A 62 -1.89 -6.10 -11.87
N ASP A 63 -0.66 -6.45 -11.53
CA ASP A 63 0.32 -5.62 -10.82
C ASP A 63 1.10 -4.64 -11.73
N LYS A 64 0.54 -4.28 -12.87
CA LYS A 64 1.15 -3.35 -13.83
C LYS A 64 0.15 -2.27 -14.20
N VAL A 65 -0.14 -1.38 -13.24
CA VAL A 65 -0.99 -0.21 -13.49
C VAL A 65 -0.12 1.03 -13.61
N LEU A 66 -0.42 1.84 -14.62
CA LEU A 66 0.20 3.13 -14.87
C LEU A 66 -0.88 4.21 -14.78
N VAL A 67 -0.62 5.25 -14.00
CA VAL A 67 -1.37 6.50 -13.99
C VAL A 67 -0.53 7.54 -14.71
N VAL A 68 -1.06 8.10 -15.79
CA VAL A 68 -0.46 9.21 -16.53
C VAL A 68 -1.23 10.48 -16.18
N GLY A 69 -0.54 11.46 -15.70
CA GLY A 69 -1.14 12.71 -15.23
C GLY A 69 -1.84 13.48 -16.34
N GLY A 70 -2.95 14.12 -15.97
CA GLY A 70 -3.70 15.02 -16.82
C GLY A 70 -3.16 16.45 -16.78
N GLN A 71 -4.00 17.39 -17.20
CA GLN A 71 -3.74 18.84 -17.07
C GLN A 71 -4.95 19.52 -16.46
N SER A 72 -4.72 20.46 -15.57
CA SER A 72 -5.76 21.28 -14.95
C SER A 72 -5.38 22.74 -14.87
N ALA A 73 -6.38 23.59 -14.69
CA ALA A 73 -6.25 25.02 -14.46
C ALA A 73 -6.99 25.41 -13.16
N PRO A 74 -6.43 25.06 -11.98
CA PRO A 74 -7.02 25.44 -10.70
C PRO A 74 -6.86 26.96 -10.49
N ARG A 75 -7.88 27.55 -9.86
CA ARG A 75 -7.88 28.94 -9.43
C ARG A 75 -8.63 29.06 -8.12
N PHE A 76 -8.37 30.07 -7.35
CA PHE A 76 -9.12 30.30 -6.12
C PHE A 76 -10.64 30.37 -6.41
N GLY A 77 -11.40 29.57 -5.64
CA GLY A 77 -12.84 29.41 -5.79
C GLY A 77 -13.28 28.41 -6.87
N GLY A 78 -12.37 27.72 -7.57
CA GLY A 78 -12.72 26.72 -8.58
C GLY A 78 -11.59 26.33 -9.50
N GLY A 79 -11.90 26.01 -10.75
CA GLY A 79 -10.97 25.53 -11.76
C GLY A 79 -11.60 24.47 -12.64
N GLU A 80 -10.82 23.96 -13.59
CA GLU A 80 -11.27 22.95 -14.55
C GLU A 80 -10.13 22.00 -14.92
N LEU A 81 -10.45 20.77 -15.29
CA LEU A 81 -9.54 19.87 -15.97
C LEU A 81 -9.51 20.22 -17.45
N LEU A 82 -8.30 20.36 -18.00
CA LEU A 82 -8.06 20.62 -19.42
C LEU A 82 -7.79 19.32 -20.19
N GLN A 83 -7.16 18.33 -19.52
CA GLN A 83 -6.92 17.01 -20.06
C GLN A 83 -7.18 15.96 -18.95
N PRO A 84 -7.90 14.88 -19.26
CA PRO A 84 -8.18 13.83 -18.29
C PRO A 84 -6.92 13.11 -17.85
N ILE A 85 -6.96 12.54 -16.64
CA ILE A 85 -5.99 11.58 -16.16
C ILE A 85 -6.18 10.29 -16.96
N TYR A 86 -5.08 9.67 -17.42
CA TYR A 86 -5.15 8.39 -18.14
C TYR A 86 -4.62 7.25 -17.25
N ILE A 87 -5.41 6.17 -17.13
CA ILE A 87 -5.05 5.01 -16.32
C ILE A 87 -5.04 3.76 -17.20
N LEU A 88 -3.89 3.11 -17.29
CA LEU A 88 -3.72 1.84 -17.98
C LEU A 88 -3.57 0.70 -16.97
N VAL A 89 -4.51 -0.26 -17.00
CA VAL A 89 -4.40 -1.50 -16.23
C VAL A 89 -3.83 -2.59 -17.12
N SER A 90 -2.66 -3.12 -16.79
CA SER A 90 -2.00 -4.17 -17.54
C SER A 90 -1.67 -5.36 -16.66
N GLY A 91 -1.60 -6.53 -17.28
CA GLY A 91 -1.28 -7.78 -16.57
C GLY A 91 -1.71 -9.03 -17.31
N ARG A 92 -1.98 -10.08 -16.54
CA ARG A 92 -2.42 -11.38 -17.01
C ARG A 92 -3.67 -11.82 -16.26
N ALA A 93 -4.60 -12.48 -16.95
CA ALA A 93 -5.78 -13.06 -16.34
C ALA A 93 -6.29 -14.26 -17.12
N THR A 94 -7.08 -15.10 -16.45
CA THR A 94 -7.85 -16.14 -17.12
C THR A 94 -9.05 -15.49 -17.81
N THR A 95 -9.05 -15.51 -19.14
CA THR A 95 -10.08 -14.89 -19.99
C THR A 95 -11.11 -15.89 -20.51
N GLU A 96 -10.83 -17.18 -20.38
CA GLU A 96 -11.69 -18.27 -20.85
C GLU A 96 -11.50 -19.50 -19.96
N VAL A 97 -12.57 -20.18 -19.65
CA VAL A 97 -12.58 -21.42 -18.85
C VAL A 97 -13.25 -22.51 -19.67
N VAL A 98 -12.58 -23.67 -19.78
CA VAL A 98 -13.17 -24.89 -20.36
C VAL A 98 -13.85 -25.67 -19.24
N GLN A 99 -15.15 -25.92 -19.36
CA GLN A 99 -15.93 -26.68 -18.40
C GLN A 99 -15.78 -28.18 -18.62
N SER A 100 -16.25 -28.99 -17.68
CA SER A 100 -16.18 -30.45 -17.74
C SER A 100 -16.92 -31.07 -18.93
N ASP A 101 -17.94 -30.39 -19.46
CA ASP A 101 -18.72 -30.79 -20.64
C ASP A 101 -18.05 -30.35 -21.96
N GLY A 102 -16.87 -29.72 -21.89
CA GLY A 102 -16.13 -29.19 -23.06
C GLY A 102 -16.59 -27.81 -23.53
N SER A 103 -17.64 -27.22 -22.91
CA SER A 103 -18.07 -25.86 -23.23
C SER A 103 -17.03 -24.82 -22.77
N ARG A 104 -16.99 -23.70 -23.49
CA ARG A 104 -16.06 -22.58 -23.16
C ARG A 104 -16.85 -21.38 -22.65
N VAL A 105 -16.47 -20.93 -21.47
CA VAL A 105 -17.05 -19.75 -20.84
C VAL A 105 -16.04 -18.61 -20.87
N SER A 106 -16.42 -17.51 -21.51
CA SER A 106 -15.61 -16.29 -21.56
C SER A 106 -15.76 -15.50 -20.27
N VAL A 107 -14.65 -15.01 -19.75
CA VAL A 107 -14.61 -14.11 -18.57
C VAL A 107 -14.53 -12.66 -19.06
N PRO A 108 -15.47 -11.79 -18.67
CA PRO A 108 -15.50 -10.39 -19.12
C PRO A 108 -14.48 -9.53 -18.36
N VAL A 109 -13.19 -9.86 -18.47
CA VAL A 109 -12.10 -9.26 -17.67
C VAL A 109 -12.06 -7.74 -17.83
N GLY A 110 -12.18 -7.21 -19.05
CA GLY A 110 -12.16 -5.77 -19.30
C GLY A 110 -13.30 -5.02 -18.60
N PRO A 111 -14.57 -5.38 -18.80
CA PRO A 111 -15.69 -4.78 -18.05
C PRO A 111 -15.55 -4.84 -16.52
N LEU A 112 -15.01 -5.95 -16.00
CA LEU A 112 -14.76 -6.10 -14.56
C LEU A 112 -13.71 -5.10 -14.05
N ILE A 113 -12.59 -4.96 -14.76
CA ILE A 113 -11.53 -3.99 -14.43
C ILE A 113 -12.06 -2.55 -14.47
N LEU A 114 -12.75 -2.17 -15.54
CA LEU A 114 -13.29 -0.81 -15.69
C LEU A 114 -14.26 -0.48 -14.57
N ARG A 115 -15.17 -1.40 -14.23
CA ARG A 115 -16.13 -1.24 -13.14
C ARG A 115 -15.42 -1.09 -11.79
N ALA A 116 -14.43 -1.93 -11.51
CA ALA A 116 -13.66 -1.90 -10.27
C ALA A 116 -12.92 -0.56 -10.09
N ALA A 117 -12.23 -0.11 -11.14
CA ALA A 117 -11.50 1.16 -11.11
C ALA A 117 -12.43 2.36 -10.90
N LYS A 118 -13.53 2.46 -11.67
CA LYS A 118 -14.52 3.53 -11.50
C LYS A 118 -15.14 3.53 -10.10
N LYS A 119 -15.53 2.34 -9.60
CA LYS A 119 -16.10 2.19 -8.26
C LYS A 119 -15.11 2.64 -7.18
N TRP A 120 -13.83 2.26 -7.30
CA TRP A 120 -12.81 2.67 -6.34
C TRP A 120 -12.62 4.19 -6.35
N ILE A 121 -12.48 4.82 -7.52
CA ILE A 121 -12.35 6.28 -7.63
C ILE A 121 -13.55 6.98 -7.00
N SER A 122 -14.77 6.61 -7.39
CA SER A 122 -16.01 7.22 -6.86
C SER A 122 -16.17 7.05 -5.35
N GLY A 123 -15.66 5.96 -4.78
CA GLY A 123 -15.74 5.69 -3.35
C GLY A 123 -14.69 6.41 -2.50
N ASN A 124 -13.59 6.87 -3.11
CA ASN A 124 -12.44 7.40 -2.38
C ASN A 124 -12.16 8.87 -2.65
N PHE A 125 -12.71 9.46 -3.71
CA PHE A 125 -12.53 10.85 -4.05
C PHE A 125 -13.85 11.62 -4.02
N ARG A 126 -13.82 12.78 -3.39
CA ARG A 126 -14.99 13.68 -3.31
C ARG A 126 -15.21 14.51 -4.59
N TYR A 127 -14.13 14.74 -5.35
CA TYR A 127 -14.16 15.69 -6.49
C TYR A 127 -13.57 15.11 -7.78
N LEU A 128 -13.01 13.92 -7.78
CA LEU A 128 -12.56 13.22 -8.99
C LEU A 128 -13.70 12.34 -9.54
N ASN A 129 -14.36 12.83 -10.59
CA ASN A 129 -15.41 12.08 -11.27
C ASN A 129 -14.78 11.13 -12.31
N PRO A 130 -14.88 9.79 -12.18
CA PRO A 130 -14.26 8.86 -13.11
C PRO A 130 -14.85 8.89 -14.52
N ASP A 131 -16.04 9.43 -14.72
CA ASP A 131 -16.68 9.51 -16.05
C ASP A 131 -16.30 10.77 -16.84
N GLU A 132 -15.87 11.82 -16.13
CA GLU A 132 -15.53 13.12 -16.74
C GLU A 132 -14.02 13.39 -16.71
N HIS A 133 -13.34 12.97 -15.65
CA HIS A 133 -11.96 13.36 -15.36
C HIS A 133 -10.93 12.29 -15.67
N VAL A 134 -11.35 11.03 -15.98
CA VAL A 134 -10.43 9.90 -16.10
C VAL A 134 -10.75 9.05 -17.33
N ILE A 135 -9.72 8.72 -18.10
CA ILE A 135 -9.79 7.69 -19.13
C ILE A 135 -9.16 6.44 -18.55
N ILE A 136 -9.90 5.33 -18.52
CA ILE A 136 -9.41 4.04 -18.04
C ILE A 136 -9.35 3.06 -19.21
N ASP A 137 -8.18 2.50 -19.45
CA ASP A 137 -7.92 1.48 -20.47
C ASP A 137 -7.28 0.23 -19.85
N TYR A 138 -7.27 -0.87 -20.58
CA TYR A 138 -6.66 -2.12 -20.13
C TYR A 138 -5.95 -2.87 -21.24
N ARG A 139 -4.87 -3.60 -20.88
CA ARG A 139 -4.14 -4.52 -21.76
C ARG A 139 -3.85 -5.81 -20.98
N ILE A 140 -4.77 -6.78 -21.10
CA ILE A 140 -4.69 -8.04 -20.35
C ILE A 140 -4.39 -9.19 -21.31
N GLY A 141 -3.25 -9.84 -21.04
CA GLY A 141 -2.86 -11.07 -21.75
C GLY A 141 -3.29 -12.33 -20.98
N LYS A 142 -3.20 -13.49 -21.66
CA LYS A 142 -3.34 -14.79 -21.00
C LYS A 142 -2.10 -15.09 -20.17
N GLY A 143 -2.24 -15.88 -19.09
CA GLY A 143 -1.10 -16.40 -18.33
C GLY A 143 -0.19 -17.29 -19.18
N SER A 144 1.09 -17.43 -18.77
CA SER A 144 1.97 -18.43 -19.39
C SER A 144 1.47 -19.84 -19.11
N ILE A 145 1.77 -20.79 -20.01
CA ILE A 145 1.34 -22.19 -19.89
C ILE A 145 1.85 -22.80 -18.59
N ASP A 146 3.12 -22.54 -18.24
CA ASP A 146 3.76 -23.08 -17.04
C ASP A 146 3.09 -22.59 -15.74
N LEU A 147 2.72 -21.30 -15.67
CA LEU A 147 2.02 -20.74 -14.51
C LEU A 147 0.60 -21.26 -14.39
N LEU A 148 -0.09 -21.48 -15.51
CA LEU A 148 -1.42 -22.09 -15.52
C LEU A 148 -1.36 -23.54 -15.05
N ASP A 149 -0.33 -24.31 -15.42
CA ASP A 149 -0.10 -25.68 -14.95
C ASP A 149 0.17 -25.72 -13.45
N ILE A 150 1.10 -24.90 -12.94
CA ILE A 150 1.38 -24.81 -11.50
C ILE A 150 0.11 -24.46 -10.71
N PHE A 151 -0.66 -23.49 -11.20
CA PHE A 151 -1.89 -23.04 -10.55
C PHE A 151 -3.00 -24.10 -10.55
N SER A 152 -3.05 -24.97 -11.58
CA SER A 152 -4.08 -26.01 -11.75
C SER A 152 -3.86 -27.25 -10.89
N ARG A 153 -2.66 -27.46 -10.33
CA ARG A 153 -2.33 -28.63 -9.52
C ARG A 153 -3.16 -28.65 -8.24
N ALA A 154 -3.98 -29.68 -8.07
CA ALA A 154 -4.82 -29.85 -6.89
C ALA A 154 -3.93 -30.12 -5.65
N SER A 155 -3.93 -29.19 -4.72
CA SER A 155 -3.22 -29.32 -3.45
C SER A 155 -3.91 -28.48 -2.38
N ALA A 156 -3.76 -28.85 -1.11
CA ALA A 156 -4.22 -28.04 0.03
C ALA A 156 -3.55 -26.65 0.05
N TYR A 157 -2.31 -26.58 -0.44
CA TYR A 157 -1.56 -25.34 -0.66
C TYR A 157 -1.12 -25.28 -2.12
N PRO A 158 -1.44 -24.23 -2.85
CA PRO A 158 -0.99 -24.08 -4.23
C PRO A 158 0.54 -23.95 -4.29
N GLY A 159 1.09 -24.25 -5.45
CA GLY A 159 2.49 -23.96 -5.73
C GLY A 159 2.75 -22.46 -5.82
N ALA A 160 3.88 -22.02 -5.30
CA ALA A 160 4.35 -20.65 -5.45
C ALA A 160 4.47 -20.31 -6.95
N ASN A 161 3.85 -19.21 -7.36
CA ASN A 161 3.87 -18.77 -8.75
C ASN A 161 5.18 -18.11 -9.16
N ASP A 162 6.05 -17.80 -8.18
CA ASP A 162 7.33 -17.13 -8.39
C ASP A 162 8.36 -17.50 -7.33
N THR A 163 9.64 -17.29 -7.64
CA THR A 163 10.72 -17.26 -6.67
C THR A 163 10.88 -15.81 -6.21
N SER A 164 10.26 -15.46 -5.09
CA SER A 164 10.17 -14.11 -4.58
C SER A 164 10.36 -14.05 -3.07
N MET A 165 10.35 -12.85 -2.50
CA MET A 165 10.60 -12.62 -1.10
C MET A 165 9.51 -11.78 -0.42
N GLY A 166 9.29 -12.08 0.87
CA GLY A 166 8.54 -11.23 1.78
C GLY A 166 9.44 -10.82 2.94
N VAL A 167 9.32 -9.56 3.35
CA VAL A 167 10.08 -9.00 4.47
C VAL A 167 9.13 -8.20 5.35
N GLY A 168 9.18 -8.45 6.66
CA GLY A 168 8.40 -7.72 7.65
C GLY A 168 9.22 -7.45 8.90
N TYR A 169 8.75 -6.51 9.70
CA TYR A 169 9.37 -6.14 10.97
C TYR A 169 8.35 -5.55 11.93
N ALA A 170 8.69 -5.57 13.20
CA ALA A 170 7.93 -4.92 14.28
C ALA A 170 8.87 -4.62 15.47
N PRO A 171 8.53 -3.62 16.31
CA PRO A 171 7.45 -2.64 16.16
C PRO A 171 7.81 -1.54 15.16
N LEU A 172 6.86 -0.67 14.87
CA LEU A 172 7.16 0.58 14.17
C LEU A 172 7.94 1.53 15.09
N SER A 173 8.91 2.23 14.53
CA SER A 173 9.61 3.33 15.23
C SER A 173 8.65 4.50 15.50
N THR A 174 9.10 5.42 16.36
CA THR A 174 8.35 6.67 16.60
C THR A 174 8.14 7.46 15.32
N THR A 175 9.16 7.56 14.46
CA THR A 175 9.07 8.28 13.18
C THR A 175 8.11 7.58 12.22
N GLU A 176 8.18 6.25 12.14
CA GLU A 176 7.27 5.43 11.33
C GLU A 176 5.81 5.62 11.76
N ARG A 177 5.54 5.59 13.08
CA ARG A 177 4.19 5.83 13.61
C ARG A 177 3.69 7.24 13.31
N LEU A 178 4.53 8.27 13.50
CA LEU A 178 4.16 9.65 13.22
C LEU A 178 3.80 9.88 11.75
N VAL A 179 4.57 9.33 10.83
CA VAL A 179 4.33 9.45 9.38
C VAL A 179 3.03 8.76 8.99
N LEU A 180 2.80 7.55 9.49
CA LEU A 180 1.59 6.77 9.24
C LEU A 180 0.34 7.47 9.77
N GLU A 181 0.38 7.90 11.04
CA GLU A 181 -0.77 8.51 11.71
C GLU A 181 -1.06 9.93 11.22
N ALA A 182 -0.05 10.70 10.78
CA ALA A 182 -0.25 12.02 10.20
C ALA A 182 -1.05 11.94 8.89
N GLU A 183 -0.68 11.00 7.98
CA GLU A 183 -1.43 10.81 6.75
C GLU A 183 -2.85 10.30 6.99
N ARG A 184 -3.00 9.27 7.85
CA ARG A 184 -4.31 8.71 8.21
C ARG A 184 -5.24 9.74 8.84
N LEU A 185 -4.70 10.60 9.72
CA LEU A 185 -5.46 11.69 10.31
C LEU A 185 -5.98 12.64 9.24
N LEU A 186 -5.11 13.12 8.34
CA LEU A 186 -5.47 14.09 7.31
C LEU A 186 -6.44 13.51 6.27
N ASN A 187 -6.42 12.19 6.05
CA ASN A 187 -7.36 11.49 5.18
C ASN A 187 -8.57 10.89 5.91
N SER A 188 -8.71 11.12 7.22
CA SER A 188 -9.88 10.66 7.97
C SER A 188 -11.16 11.38 7.56
N GLU A 189 -12.31 10.69 7.63
CA GLU A 189 -13.63 11.25 7.34
C GLU A 189 -13.92 12.50 8.18
N ARG A 190 -13.52 12.50 9.45
CA ARG A 190 -13.65 13.64 10.36
C ARG A 190 -12.95 14.87 9.79
N VAL A 191 -11.67 14.75 9.45
CA VAL A 191 -10.87 15.87 8.95
C VAL A 191 -11.39 16.33 7.59
N LYS A 192 -11.78 15.42 6.69
CA LYS A 192 -12.35 15.80 5.39
C LYS A 192 -13.68 16.53 5.51
N ARG A 193 -14.51 16.22 6.51
CA ARG A 193 -15.75 16.92 6.79
C ARG A 193 -15.48 18.30 7.40
N ASP A 194 -14.60 18.38 8.38
CA ASP A 194 -14.34 19.61 9.14
C ASP A 194 -13.46 20.60 8.36
N TYR A 195 -12.60 20.08 7.46
CA TYR A 195 -11.68 20.84 6.59
C TYR A 195 -11.81 20.38 5.13
N PRO A 196 -12.91 20.67 4.45
CA PRO A 196 -13.17 20.16 3.09
C PRO A 196 -12.16 20.62 2.02
N ALA A 197 -11.38 21.65 2.30
CA ALA A 197 -10.30 22.10 1.44
C ALA A 197 -9.10 21.13 1.39
N ILE A 198 -8.91 20.26 2.38
CA ILE A 198 -7.83 19.27 2.35
C ILE A 198 -8.19 18.16 1.37
N GLY A 199 -7.44 18.03 0.26
CA GLY A 199 -7.61 17.00 -0.76
C GLY A 199 -7.13 15.61 -0.30
N GLU A 200 -7.40 14.61 -1.12
CA GLU A 200 -7.05 13.21 -0.82
C GLU A 200 -5.56 12.95 -0.99
N ASP A 201 -4.87 13.72 -1.82
CA ASP A 201 -3.44 13.61 -2.02
C ASP A 201 -2.68 14.26 -0.88
N VAL A 202 -2.27 13.43 0.06
CA VAL A 202 -1.43 13.80 1.20
C VAL A 202 -0.21 12.90 1.23
N LYS A 203 0.98 13.47 1.04
CA LYS A 203 2.26 12.77 1.17
C LYS A 203 2.99 13.28 2.40
N VAL A 204 3.51 12.37 3.21
CA VAL A 204 4.25 12.72 4.43
C VAL A 204 5.66 12.14 4.37
N MET A 205 6.66 13.00 4.53
CA MET A 205 8.05 12.63 4.70
C MET A 205 8.49 12.96 6.13
N GLY A 206 8.89 11.95 6.89
CA GLY A 206 9.49 12.09 8.23
C GLY A 206 10.99 11.95 8.18
N VAL A 207 11.70 12.89 8.80
CA VAL A 207 13.15 12.82 9.00
C VAL A 207 13.44 13.04 10.46
N ARG A 208 14.06 12.05 11.12
CA ARG A 208 14.57 12.20 12.49
C ARG A 208 16.08 12.43 12.48
N LYS A 209 16.54 13.40 13.25
CA LYS A 209 17.95 13.68 13.52
C LYS A 209 18.12 13.81 15.05
N GLY A 210 18.71 12.78 15.66
CA GLY A 210 18.76 12.69 17.12
C GLY A 210 17.34 12.73 17.72
N ASP A 211 17.05 13.70 18.59
CA ASP A 211 15.77 13.87 19.28
C ASP A 211 14.78 14.80 18.54
N ARG A 212 15.11 15.24 17.35
CA ARG A 212 14.24 16.11 16.54
C ARG A 212 13.66 15.35 15.37
N ILE A 213 12.37 15.50 15.15
CA ILE A 213 11.63 14.90 14.02
C ILE A 213 11.04 16.03 13.19
N TYR A 214 11.31 15.98 11.90
CA TYR A 214 10.80 16.91 10.89
C TYR A 214 9.79 16.18 10.03
N LEU A 215 8.54 16.64 10.02
CA LEU A 215 7.49 16.15 9.13
C LEU A 215 7.28 17.18 8.01
N THR A 216 7.58 16.79 6.78
CA THR A 216 7.26 17.60 5.61
C THR A 216 6.07 16.98 4.91
N ILE A 217 5.00 17.76 4.81
CA ILE A 217 3.70 17.35 4.27
C ILE A 217 3.46 18.08 2.96
N ALA A 218 3.23 17.34 1.89
CA ALA A 218 2.62 17.83 0.68
C ALA A 218 1.14 17.47 0.74
N ALA A 219 0.26 18.46 0.82
CA ALA A 219 -1.18 18.28 0.89
C ALA A 219 -1.85 19.07 -0.24
N ALA A 220 -2.56 18.39 -1.11
CA ALA A 220 -3.35 19.01 -2.15
C ALA A 220 -4.48 19.84 -1.52
N ILE A 221 -4.63 21.10 -1.91
CA ILE A 221 -5.70 21.97 -1.42
C ILE A 221 -6.73 22.17 -2.52
N VAL A 222 -7.98 21.73 -2.24
CA VAL A 222 -9.08 21.77 -3.19
C VAL A 222 -9.55 23.19 -3.42
N SER A 223 -9.31 23.72 -4.59
CA SER A 223 -9.43 25.11 -5.02
C SER A 223 -10.82 25.73 -4.80
N ARG A 224 -11.91 24.94 -4.96
CA ARG A 224 -13.28 25.41 -4.75
C ARG A 224 -13.60 25.81 -3.32
N HIS A 225 -12.79 25.37 -2.34
CA HIS A 225 -12.98 25.62 -0.92
C HIS A 225 -12.08 26.73 -0.37
N VAL A 226 -11.27 27.35 -1.23
CA VAL A 226 -10.40 28.48 -0.86
C VAL A 226 -10.53 29.59 -1.90
N ARG A 227 -10.77 30.82 -1.46
CA ARG A 227 -11.07 31.97 -2.35
C ARG A 227 -9.91 32.93 -2.48
N SER A 228 -8.89 32.79 -1.65
CA SER A 228 -7.73 33.70 -1.61
C SER A 228 -6.51 32.96 -1.06
N VAL A 229 -5.33 33.54 -1.26
CA VAL A 229 -4.09 33.08 -0.64
C VAL A 229 -4.17 33.10 0.90
N SER A 230 -4.93 34.02 1.48
CA SER A 230 -5.13 34.08 2.94
C SER A 230 -5.85 32.83 3.44
N GLU A 231 -7.00 32.49 2.84
CA GLU A 231 -7.74 31.26 3.20
C GLU A 231 -6.88 29.99 2.97
N TYR A 232 -6.08 29.97 1.92
CA TYR A 232 -5.12 28.87 1.67
C TYR A 232 -4.11 28.73 2.82
N LEU A 233 -3.53 29.82 3.30
CA LEU A 233 -2.58 29.82 4.41
C LEU A 233 -3.23 29.40 5.73
N GLU A 234 -4.51 29.75 5.94
CA GLU A 234 -5.28 29.27 7.11
C GLU A 234 -5.46 27.75 7.08
N VAL A 235 -5.73 27.16 5.90
CA VAL A 235 -5.81 25.70 5.75
C VAL A 235 -4.45 25.03 6.02
N LYS A 236 -3.35 25.61 5.53
CA LYS A 236 -1.99 25.09 5.84
C LYS A 236 -1.71 25.11 7.34
N GLU A 237 -2.08 26.20 8.03
CA GLU A 237 -1.88 26.29 9.47
C GLU A 237 -2.77 25.30 10.26
N ALA A 238 -4.00 25.05 9.77
CA ALA A 238 -4.87 24.02 10.32
C ALA A 238 -4.25 22.62 10.20
N ILE A 239 -3.72 22.26 9.02
CA ILE A 239 -3.00 20.99 8.81
C ILE A 239 -1.83 20.89 9.80
N ARG A 240 -1.01 21.94 9.91
CA ARG A 240 0.14 21.96 10.81
C ARG A 240 -0.26 21.71 12.26
N LYS A 241 -1.32 22.37 12.74
CA LYS A 241 -1.85 22.20 14.11
C LYS A 241 -2.37 20.81 14.37
N LEU A 242 -3.21 20.28 13.47
CA LEU A 242 -3.77 18.92 13.57
C LEU A 242 -2.66 17.87 13.70
N VAL A 243 -1.61 17.98 12.88
CA VAL A 243 -0.51 17.00 12.88
C VAL A 243 0.38 17.19 14.13
N LEU A 244 0.60 18.42 14.62
CA LEU A 244 1.34 18.65 15.87
C LEU A 244 0.58 18.11 17.07
N GLU A 245 -0.73 18.31 17.17
CA GLU A 245 -1.56 17.73 18.23
C GLU A 245 -1.45 16.20 18.22
N LYS A 246 -1.58 15.57 17.04
CA LYS A 246 -1.40 14.13 16.90
C LYS A 246 0.02 13.66 17.25
N ALA A 247 1.03 14.44 16.93
CA ALA A 247 2.42 14.12 17.29
C ALA A 247 2.64 14.11 18.82
N HIS A 248 2.05 15.03 19.55
CA HIS A 248 2.14 15.07 21.01
C HIS A 248 1.46 13.87 21.70
N GLU A 249 0.46 13.25 21.05
CA GLU A 249 -0.14 12.00 21.54
C GLU A 249 0.82 10.79 21.39
N ILE A 250 1.78 10.86 20.46
CA ILE A 250 2.66 9.74 20.09
C ILE A 250 4.03 9.84 20.77
N THR A 251 4.57 11.06 20.96
CA THR A 251 5.94 11.25 21.43
C THR A 251 6.15 12.58 22.15
N ASP A 252 7.08 12.56 23.12
CA ASP A 252 7.60 13.76 23.78
C ASP A 252 8.79 14.40 23.03
N LYS A 253 9.26 13.77 21.94
CA LYS A 253 10.34 14.33 21.10
C LYS A 253 9.89 15.63 20.46
N ARG A 254 10.85 16.51 20.17
CA ARG A 254 10.56 17.74 19.43
C ARG A 254 10.18 17.44 17.99
N VAL A 255 8.91 17.74 17.63
CA VAL A 255 8.39 17.59 16.28
C VAL A 255 8.18 18.96 15.62
N GLU A 256 8.68 19.12 14.41
CA GLU A 256 8.48 20.29 13.56
C GLU A 256 7.71 19.87 12.31
N VAL A 257 6.63 20.60 11.96
CA VAL A 257 5.75 20.28 10.84
C VAL A 257 5.79 21.39 9.79
N TYR A 258 6.11 21.01 8.59
CA TYR A 258 6.16 21.86 7.40
C TYR A 258 5.11 21.40 6.38
N VAL A 259 4.34 22.33 5.84
CA VAL A 259 3.27 22.02 4.89
C VAL A 259 3.51 22.78 3.60
N ASN A 260 3.49 22.11 2.45
CA ASN A 260 3.61 22.70 1.11
C ASN A 260 4.74 23.75 1.02
N THR A 261 5.98 23.30 1.30
CA THR A 261 7.15 24.21 1.40
C THR A 261 7.61 24.78 0.06
N GLY A 262 7.08 24.26 -1.06
CA GLY A 262 7.32 24.80 -2.40
C GLY A 262 6.48 26.01 -2.79
N ASP A 263 5.53 26.43 -1.92
CA ASP A 263 4.67 27.55 -2.21
C ASP A 263 5.41 28.89 -2.24
N ASP A 264 4.92 29.79 -3.11
CA ASP A 264 5.33 31.19 -3.18
C ASP A 264 4.11 32.10 -2.97
N PRO A 265 3.71 32.38 -1.72
CA PRO A 265 2.56 33.21 -1.42
C PRO A 265 2.72 34.67 -1.86
N SER A 266 3.93 35.12 -2.21
CA SER A 266 4.17 36.48 -2.69
C SER A 266 3.47 36.78 -4.03
N LYS A 267 3.12 35.73 -4.78
CA LYS A 267 2.32 35.86 -6.03
C LYS A 267 0.86 36.20 -5.77
N GLY A 268 0.42 36.16 -4.50
CA GLY A 268 -0.96 36.43 -4.12
C GLY A 268 -1.95 35.52 -4.84
N ASP A 269 -3.13 36.01 -5.18
CA ASP A 269 -4.17 35.20 -5.81
C ASP A 269 -3.87 34.82 -7.29
N LYS A 270 -2.70 35.19 -7.81
CA LYS A 270 -2.25 34.83 -9.16
C LYS A 270 -1.65 33.41 -9.25
N GLY A 271 -1.55 32.69 -8.13
CA GLY A 271 -1.03 31.32 -8.08
C GLY A 271 0.25 31.19 -7.25
N GLY A 272 1.07 30.17 -7.55
CA GLY A 272 2.30 29.88 -6.80
C GLY A 272 2.07 29.07 -5.53
N VAL A 273 0.88 28.49 -5.36
CA VAL A 273 0.49 27.62 -4.24
C VAL A 273 -0.10 26.31 -4.75
N TYR A 274 -0.10 25.28 -3.93
CA TYR A 274 -0.54 23.94 -4.34
C TYR A 274 -2.08 23.82 -4.28
N LEU A 275 -2.74 24.27 -5.34
CA LEU A 275 -4.18 24.12 -5.56
C LEU A 275 -4.45 22.96 -6.52
N VAL A 276 -5.55 22.25 -6.29
CA VAL A 276 -6.08 21.19 -7.16
C VAL A 276 -7.61 21.36 -7.34
N VAL A 277 -8.14 20.82 -8.43
CA VAL A 277 -9.58 20.78 -8.71
C VAL A 277 -10.20 19.52 -8.13
N THR A 278 -9.52 18.38 -8.31
CA THR A 278 -10.05 17.02 -8.04
C THR A 278 -9.58 16.39 -6.75
N GLY A 279 -8.57 16.96 -6.10
CA GLY A 279 -7.98 16.43 -4.85
C GLY A 279 -6.72 15.59 -5.04
N THR A 280 -6.20 15.44 -6.27
CA THR A 280 -4.98 14.68 -6.57
C THR A 280 -4.01 15.45 -7.46
N SER A 281 -2.69 15.29 -7.24
CA SER A 281 -1.64 15.82 -8.11
C SER A 281 -1.62 15.19 -9.51
N ALA A 282 -2.27 14.05 -9.69
CA ALA A 282 -2.40 13.42 -11.00
C ALA A 282 -3.04 14.35 -12.04
N GLU A 283 -3.89 15.30 -11.63
CA GLU A 283 -4.46 16.31 -12.52
C GLU A 283 -3.43 17.34 -13.04
N HIS A 284 -2.27 17.44 -12.40
CA HIS A 284 -1.17 18.37 -12.72
C HIS A 284 -0.02 17.73 -13.49
N GLY A 285 -0.23 16.54 -14.05
CA GLY A 285 0.80 15.81 -14.79
C GLY A 285 1.72 14.98 -13.91
N ASP A 286 1.34 14.73 -12.64
CA ASP A 286 2.08 13.80 -11.79
C ASP A 286 1.67 12.35 -12.08
N ASP A 287 2.65 11.50 -12.37
CA ASP A 287 2.46 10.13 -12.79
C ASP A 287 2.55 9.16 -11.60
N GLY A 288 1.97 7.97 -11.77
CA GLY A 288 2.05 6.91 -10.78
C GLY A 288 2.12 5.52 -11.39
N ALA A 289 2.71 4.57 -10.66
CA ALA A 289 2.77 3.18 -11.09
C ALA A 289 2.68 2.23 -9.89
N THR A 290 2.08 1.05 -10.13
CA THR A 290 2.01 -0.02 -9.13
C THR A 290 3.40 -0.40 -8.62
N GLY A 291 3.53 -0.56 -7.32
CA GLY A 291 4.74 -1.00 -6.63
C GLY A 291 5.76 0.09 -6.31
N ARG A 292 5.51 1.35 -6.72
CA ARG A 292 6.35 2.50 -6.38
C ARG A 292 5.96 3.18 -5.05
N GLY A 293 4.85 2.73 -4.46
CA GLY A 293 4.28 3.28 -3.25
C GLY A 293 4.71 2.58 -1.97
N ASN A 294 3.83 2.64 -0.99
CA ASN A 294 4.00 2.06 0.33
C ASN A 294 4.17 0.54 0.24
N ARG A 295 4.86 -0.03 1.24
CA ARG A 295 4.97 -1.49 1.43
C ARG A 295 3.77 -2.01 2.22
N ALA A 296 3.72 -3.31 2.47
CA ALA A 296 2.57 -3.99 3.11
C ALA A 296 2.24 -3.50 4.54
N ASN A 297 3.07 -2.69 5.16
CA ASN A 297 2.79 -1.99 6.42
C ASN A 297 2.32 -0.54 6.25
N GLY A 298 2.15 -0.09 5.01
CA GLY A 298 1.70 1.27 4.68
C GLY A 298 2.81 2.32 4.61
N LEU A 299 4.09 1.93 4.63
CA LEU A 299 5.22 2.85 4.70
C LEU A 299 6.32 2.53 3.67
N ILE A 300 7.16 3.52 3.40
CA ILE A 300 8.44 3.40 2.72
C ILE A 300 9.54 3.73 3.74
N THR A 301 10.36 2.73 4.08
CA THR A 301 11.29 2.78 5.22
C THR A 301 12.71 2.39 4.81
N PRO A 302 13.50 3.32 4.23
CA PRO A 302 14.84 3.01 3.68
C PRO A 302 15.85 2.47 4.69
N PHE A 303 15.61 2.68 5.99
CA PHE A 303 16.46 2.19 7.08
C PHE A 303 16.08 0.80 7.57
N ARG A 304 15.05 0.20 6.99
CA ARG A 304 14.59 -1.16 7.26
C ARG A 304 14.87 -2.09 6.08
N PRO A 305 15.07 -3.40 6.30
CA PRO A 305 14.98 -4.35 5.21
C PRO A 305 13.62 -4.23 4.53
N MET A 306 13.60 -4.14 3.21
CA MET A 306 12.37 -4.04 2.41
C MET A 306 12.41 -5.01 1.24
N SER A 307 11.24 -5.53 0.86
CA SER A 307 11.00 -6.15 -0.44
C SER A 307 10.47 -5.07 -1.41
N LEU A 308 10.95 -5.07 -2.65
CA LEU A 308 10.42 -4.21 -3.71
C LEU A 308 9.20 -4.81 -4.42
N GLU A 309 8.76 -6.01 -4.01
CA GLU A 309 7.58 -6.65 -4.55
C GLU A 309 6.33 -5.79 -4.29
N ALA A 310 5.61 -5.46 -5.37
CA ALA A 310 4.28 -4.90 -5.25
C ALA A 310 3.34 -5.96 -4.68
N THR A 311 2.56 -5.62 -3.65
CA THR A 311 1.49 -6.49 -3.14
C THR A 311 0.21 -6.32 -3.95
N ALA A 312 -0.06 -5.10 -4.40
CA ALA A 312 -1.26 -4.72 -5.13
C ALA A 312 -1.42 -5.47 -6.47
N GLY A 313 -2.65 -5.86 -6.79
CA GLY A 313 -3.00 -6.48 -8.06
C GLY A 313 -2.59 -7.95 -8.24
N LYS A 314 -1.81 -8.50 -7.34
CA LYS A 314 -1.34 -9.87 -7.36
C LYS A 314 -2.42 -10.85 -6.88
N ASN A 315 -2.42 -12.07 -7.44
CA ASN A 315 -3.34 -13.14 -7.05
C ASN A 315 -3.22 -13.46 -5.54
N PRO A 316 -4.32 -13.41 -4.77
CA PRO A 316 -4.27 -13.59 -3.32
C PRO A 316 -4.17 -15.07 -2.88
N VAL A 317 -4.16 -16.03 -3.81
CA VAL A 317 -4.10 -17.47 -3.50
C VAL A 317 -2.70 -18.02 -3.66
N SER A 318 -1.95 -17.57 -4.68
CA SER A 318 -0.68 -18.21 -5.06
C SER A 318 0.50 -17.24 -5.21
N HIS A 319 0.24 -15.92 -5.26
CA HIS A 319 1.34 -14.99 -5.50
C HIS A 319 2.09 -14.64 -4.21
N VAL A 320 3.23 -15.28 -4.04
CA VAL A 320 4.08 -15.14 -2.84
C VAL A 320 4.57 -13.71 -2.60
N GLY A 321 4.76 -12.90 -3.64
CA GLY A 321 5.10 -11.48 -3.51
C GLY A 321 4.08 -10.65 -2.72
N LYS A 322 2.78 -11.03 -2.76
CA LYS A 322 1.73 -10.49 -1.89
C LYS A 322 1.74 -11.22 -0.54
N LEU A 323 1.59 -12.53 -0.57
CA LEU A 323 1.31 -13.35 0.60
C LEU A 323 2.43 -13.30 1.63
N TYR A 324 3.68 -13.43 1.19
CA TYR A 324 4.82 -13.45 2.11
C TYR A 324 5.11 -12.08 2.74
N ASN A 325 4.85 -10.98 2.05
CA ASN A 325 4.97 -9.65 2.65
C ASN A 325 3.92 -9.44 3.75
N VAL A 326 2.67 -9.83 3.52
CA VAL A 326 1.62 -9.76 4.54
C VAL A 326 1.94 -10.65 5.74
N VAL A 327 2.31 -11.91 5.50
CA VAL A 327 2.67 -12.84 6.58
C VAL A 327 3.88 -12.36 7.36
N ALA A 328 4.91 -11.84 6.69
CA ALA A 328 6.12 -11.39 7.36
C ALA A 328 5.85 -10.23 8.34
N PHE A 329 5.01 -9.25 7.95
CA PHE A 329 4.62 -8.17 8.86
C PHE A 329 3.73 -8.66 10.01
N ASN A 330 2.72 -9.48 9.72
CA ASN A 330 1.80 -9.99 10.75
C ASN A 330 2.55 -10.88 11.76
N ALA A 331 3.38 -11.80 11.31
CA ALA A 331 4.18 -12.65 12.19
C ALA A 331 5.17 -11.84 13.03
N ALA A 332 5.80 -10.80 12.46
CA ALA A 332 6.69 -9.93 13.24
C ALA A 332 5.94 -9.18 14.34
N GLN A 333 4.71 -8.70 14.05
CA GLN A 333 3.86 -8.04 15.05
C GLN A 333 3.45 -8.96 16.20
N ASP A 334 3.16 -10.23 15.91
CA ASP A 334 2.77 -11.20 16.94
C ASP A 334 3.99 -11.66 17.76
N ILE A 335 5.13 -11.91 17.09
CA ILE A 335 6.35 -12.36 17.75
C ILE A 335 6.91 -11.29 18.70
N VAL A 336 6.87 -10.02 18.34
CA VAL A 336 7.40 -8.94 19.20
C VAL A 336 6.65 -8.81 20.53
N GLN A 337 5.44 -9.36 20.65
CA GLN A 337 4.63 -9.36 21.86
C GLN A 337 4.95 -10.50 22.83
N LEU A 338 5.81 -11.47 22.45
CA LEU A 338 6.05 -12.68 23.24
C LEU A 338 6.79 -12.43 24.56
N ASP A 339 7.72 -11.48 24.60
CA ASP A 339 8.51 -11.09 25.78
C ASP A 339 9.09 -9.66 25.54
N ARG A 340 10.05 -9.24 26.33
CA ARG A 340 10.80 -7.98 26.19
C ARG A 340 11.73 -8.00 24.96
N ILE A 341 11.14 -8.08 23.78
CA ILE A 341 11.80 -8.02 22.48
C ILE A 341 11.83 -6.58 22.00
N GLU A 342 12.99 -6.09 21.58
CA GLU A 342 13.14 -4.74 21.08
C GLU A 342 12.63 -4.64 19.63
N GLU A 343 13.03 -5.58 18.77
CA GLU A 343 12.60 -5.67 17.38
C GLU A 343 12.61 -7.10 16.87
N VAL A 344 11.75 -7.37 15.89
CA VAL A 344 11.68 -8.61 15.14
C VAL A 344 11.76 -8.32 13.64
N TYR A 345 12.50 -9.14 12.94
CA TYR A 345 12.57 -9.15 11.48
C TYR A 345 12.21 -10.54 10.96
N VAL A 346 11.21 -10.62 10.09
CA VAL A 346 10.81 -11.86 9.42
C VAL A 346 11.17 -11.76 7.93
N LYS A 347 11.85 -12.79 7.40
CA LYS A 347 12.21 -12.88 5.99
C LYS A 347 11.79 -14.22 5.44
N LEU A 348 11.07 -14.21 4.34
CA LEU A 348 10.56 -15.39 3.66
C LEU A 348 11.03 -15.37 2.20
N ILE A 349 11.52 -16.51 1.71
CA ILE A 349 11.87 -16.68 0.29
C ILE A 349 11.14 -17.93 -0.22
N SER A 350 10.42 -17.76 -1.32
CA SER A 350 9.80 -18.87 -2.04
C SER A 350 10.75 -19.52 -3.04
N GLN A 351 10.34 -20.65 -3.53
CA GLN A 351 10.87 -21.27 -4.74
C GLN A 351 9.69 -21.63 -5.63
N ILE A 352 9.71 -21.19 -6.88
CA ILE A 352 8.61 -21.44 -7.83
C ILE A 352 8.21 -22.92 -7.84
N GLY A 353 6.91 -23.20 -7.79
CA GLY A 353 6.33 -24.53 -7.80
C GLY A 353 6.32 -25.28 -6.47
N ARG A 354 7.06 -24.82 -5.42
CA ARG A 354 6.92 -25.37 -4.06
C ARG A 354 5.60 -24.92 -3.43
N PRO A 355 5.01 -25.73 -2.51
CA PRO A 355 3.85 -25.28 -1.75
C PRO A 355 4.12 -23.92 -1.06
N ILE A 356 3.16 -23.00 -1.14
CA ILE A 356 3.34 -21.63 -0.58
C ILE A 356 3.60 -21.62 0.91
N ASN A 357 3.18 -22.63 1.67
CA ASN A 357 3.44 -22.78 3.11
C ASN A 357 4.80 -23.42 3.43
N GLU A 358 5.57 -23.81 2.40
CA GLU A 358 6.91 -24.40 2.52
C GLU A 358 7.95 -23.47 1.86
N PRO A 359 8.25 -22.28 2.42
CA PRO A 359 9.27 -21.40 1.84
C PRO A 359 10.63 -22.11 1.75
N LEU A 360 11.45 -21.68 0.79
CA LEU A 360 12.86 -22.10 0.71
C LEU A 360 13.65 -21.59 1.91
N LEU A 361 13.34 -20.39 2.39
CA LEU A 361 13.87 -19.78 3.60
C LEU A 361 12.72 -19.22 4.43
N ALA A 362 12.66 -19.58 5.71
CA ALA A 362 11.86 -18.93 6.74
C ALA A 362 12.79 -18.51 7.89
N TYR A 363 12.97 -17.20 8.05
CA TYR A 363 13.91 -16.62 9.00
C TYR A 363 13.22 -15.62 9.93
N VAL A 364 13.51 -15.74 11.23
CA VAL A 364 13.10 -14.80 12.27
C VAL A 364 14.34 -14.30 12.98
N GLY A 365 14.67 -13.04 12.83
CA GLY A 365 15.73 -12.37 13.57
C GLY A 365 15.13 -11.58 14.74
N ILE A 366 15.53 -11.89 15.96
CA ILE A 366 15.05 -11.28 17.19
C ILE A 366 16.13 -10.39 17.79
N ASN A 367 15.86 -9.10 17.90
CA ASN A 367 16.74 -8.15 18.60
C ASN A 367 16.32 -8.10 20.08
N ALA A 368 17.01 -8.87 20.89
CA ALA A 368 16.80 -9.00 22.34
C ALA A 368 18.05 -9.58 23.01
N PRO A 369 18.17 -9.54 24.38
CA PRO A 369 19.18 -10.31 25.09
C PRO A 369 19.11 -11.81 24.78
N GLU A 370 20.26 -12.51 24.82
CA GLU A 370 20.36 -13.92 24.43
C GLU A 370 19.45 -14.85 25.25
N ASP A 371 19.28 -14.57 26.53
CA ASP A 371 18.38 -15.33 27.42
C ASP A 371 16.91 -15.17 27.02
N VAL A 372 16.51 -13.99 26.53
CA VAL A 372 15.17 -13.75 25.99
C VAL A 372 14.98 -14.53 24.69
N VAL A 373 15.94 -14.45 23.76
CA VAL A 373 15.89 -15.19 22.48
C VAL A 373 15.75 -16.67 22.72
N THR A 374 16.54 -17.22 23.65
CA THR A 374 16.48 -18.65 24.01
C THR A 374 15.11 -19.06 24.53
N ARG A 375 14.48 -18.23 25.39
CA ARG A 375 13.14 -18.53 25.94
C ARG A 375 12.04 -18.49 24.89
N VAL A 376 12.09 -17.51 23.96
CA VAL A 376 11.01 -17.30 22.99
C VAL A 376 11.18 -18.06 21.69
N ARG A 377 12.35 -18.65 21.43
CA ARG A 377 12.70 -19.31 20.15
C ARG A 377 11.62 -20.23 19.63
N HIS A 378 11.25 -21.23 20.42
CA HIS A 378 10.25 -22.23 20.02
C HIS A 378 8.88 -21.58 19.75
N LYS A 379 8.47 -20.62 20.61
CA LYS A 379 7.19 -19.94 20.41
C LYS A 379 7.19 -19.04 19.17
N ALA A 380 8.31 -18.40 18.85
CA ALA A 380 8.46 -17.64 17.62
C ALA A 380 8.40 -18.52 16.35
N GLU A 381 8.98 -19.74 16.42
CA GLU A 381 8.84 -20.75 15.38
C GLU A 381 7.38 -21.16 15.19
N GLU A 382 6.65 -21.45 16.29
CA GLU A 382 5.23 -21.79 16.25
C GLU A 382 4.38 -20.67 15.63
N VAL A 383 4.58 -19.41 16.06
CA VAL A 383 3.85 -18.26 15.52
C VAL A 383 4.04 -18.11 14.02
N LEU A 384 5.29 -18.18 13.53
CA LEU A 384 5.53 -18.10 12.10
C LEU A 384 4.95 -19.32 11.36
N ALA A 385 5.02 -20.52 11.96
CA ALA A 385 4.42 -21.72 11.40
C ALA A 385 2.89 -21.59 11.25
N GLU A 386 2.20 -21.06 12.26
CA GLU A 386 0.75 -20.80 12.23
C GLU A 386 0.37 -19.82 11.11
N HIS A 387 1.14 -18.75 10.93
CA HIS A 387 0.92 -17.81 9.83
C HIS A 387 1.11 -18.44 8.45
N LEU A 388 2.13 -19.29 8.28
CA LEU A 388 2.37 -20.02 7.04
C LEU A 388 1.28 -21.06 6.77
N ASP A 389 0.78 -21.74 7.80
CA ASP A 389 -0.33 -22.71 7.67
C ASP A 389 -1.67 -22.01 7.42
N GLY A 390 -1.80 -20.75 7.81
CA GLY A 390 -2.96 -19.91 7.52
C GLY A 390 -3.04 -19.34 6.09
N LEU A 391 -1.99 -19.50 5.27
CA LEU A 391 -1.88 -18.89 3.94
C LEU A 391 -3.02 -19.29 2.99
N ASN A 392 -3.54 -20.52 3.10
CA ASN A 392 -4.63 -21.01 2.26
C ASN A 392 -5.98 -20.31 2.51
N LYS A 393 -6.11 -19.53 3.60
CA LYS A 393 -7.30 -18.75 3.96
C LYS A 393 -7.06 -17.24 3.94
N LEU A 394 -5.81 -16.80 3.76
CA LEU A 394 -5.46 -15.37 3.80
C LEU A 394 -6.21 -14.56 2.72
N TRP A 395 -6.51 -15.17 1.56
CA TRP A 395 -7.29 -14.53 0.49
C TRP A 395 -8.66 -14.03 0.95
N GLU A 396 -9.31 -14.70 1.93
CA GLU A 396 -10.60 -14.28 2.48
C GLU A 396 -10.47 -12.91 3.17
N LYS A 397 -9.44 -12.74 4.00
CA LYS A 397 -9.15 -11.48 4.68
C LYS A 397 -8.79 -10.37 3.69
N ILE A 398 -8.04 -10.71 2.62
CA ILE A 398 -7.68 -9.78 1.55
C ILE A 398 -8.94 -9.30 0.82
N LEU A 399 -9.87 -10.18 0.49
CA LEU A 399 -11.12 -9.83 -0.19
C LEU A 399 -12.07 -8.99 0.67
N ARG A 400 -12.03 -9.15 2.01
CA ARG A 400 -12.79 -8.35 2.97
C ARG A 400 -12.09 -7.05 3.38
N GLU A 401 -10.92 -6.77 2.83
CA GLU A 401 -10.12 -5.57 3.14
C GLU A 401 -9.65 -5.49 4.61
N GLU A 402 -9.49 -6.64 5.26
CA GLU A 402 -9.05 -6.76 6.65
C GLU A 402 -7.53 -6.73 6.80
N VAL A 403 -6.79 -6.61 5.70
CA VAL A 403 -5.31 -6.66 5.66
C VAL A 403 -4.78 -5.42 4.94
N THR A 404 -3.78 -4.76 5.53
CA THR A 404 -3.04 -3.70 4.86
C THR A 404 -2.12 -4.30 3.79
N LEU A 405 -2.12 -3.70 2.60
CA LEU A 405 -1.31 -4.13 1.45
C LEU A 405 -0.32 -3.04 1.00
N PHE A 406 -0.65 -1.75 1.25
CA PHE A 406 0.17 -0.58 0.92
C PHE A 406 -0.26 0.69 1.68
#